data_4e499b19fa2569fb3487a46c8dc4eead
#
_entry.id   4e499b19fa2569fb3487a46c8dc4eead
#
_cell.length_a   1.000
_cell.length_b   1.000
_cell.length_c   1.000
_cell.angle_alpha   90.00
_cell.angle_beta   90.00
_cell.angle_gamma   90.00
#
_symmetry.space_group_name_H-M   'P 1'
#
loop_
_entity.id
_entity.type
_entity.pdbx_description
1 polymer ?
#
loop_
_entity_poly.entity_id
_entity_poly.type
_entity_poly.pdbx_seq_one_letter_code
_entity_poly.pdbx_strand_id
1 'polypeptide(L)'
;VGVKILVLGSGAREHAIITALRREGDGPEGGKHDIVAAPGNAGIAADVPVVDLDANDPQAVTGYVLENDVQFVVIGPEAPLVAGVADALRTRGIPVFGPGRAAAALEGSKAFAKRVMEAAGVPTGGAETASTLAEAEVALAAFGAPYVVKADGLAAGKGVLVTSDLEAATAHARHWLQHGDVLIEEFLDGEEVSLFLLSDGHSVAPLSPAQDYKRLGDGDEGPNTGGMGAYSPLPWLADRFGSETAFVDEVIETIALPTVRQLASEDTPFIGLLYCGLILTPRGIRVIEFNARFGDPETQVVLPRLETPLSTLLLAAATGTLEAQPRPVFSDEVAVTVVLASENYPGSPVTGRRITGLEGAVGVEGVSVLHAATELDEVTDAGGRPVLRATGGRVLNVIATAPSFAVARDRVYGVLEGIRLEGSQYRRDIAARVAEEVS
;
A
#
# COMPACT_ATOMS: atom_id res chain seq x y z
N VAL A 1 27.79 0.05 6.42
CA VAL A 1 27.91 -1.40 6.69
C VAL A 1 26.63 -2.08 6.23
N GLY A 2 26.76 -3.11 5.38
CA GLY A 2 25.62 -3.88 4.91
C GLY A 2 24.89 -4.57 6.06
N VAL A 3 23.57 -4.65 5.95
CA VAL A 3 22.69 -5.27 6.95
C VAL A 3 22.00 -6.45 6.28
N LYS A 4 21.87 -7.56 7.00
CA LYS A 4 21.08 -8.73 6.53
C LYS A 4 19.61 -8.47 6.83
N ILE A 5 18.81 -8.37 5.75
CA ILE A 5 17.41 -7.96 5.81
C ILE A 5 16.50 -9.09 5.30
N LEU A 6 15.49 -9.44 6.07
CA LEU A 6 14.39 -10.29 5.62
C LEU A 6 13.18 -9.42 5.28
N VAL A 7 12.69 -9.50 4.04
CA VAL A 7 11.45 -8.86 3.61
C VAL A 7 10.34 -9.89 3.53
N LEU A 8 9.30 -9.73 4.33
CA LEU A 8 8.14 -10.63 4.34
C LEU A 8 7.07 -10.14 3.37
N GLY A 9 6.61 -11.04 2.52
CA GLY A 9 5.55 -10.81 1.54
C GLY A 9 5.92 -11.27 0.13
N SER A 10 4.96 -11.15 -0.78
CA SER A 10 5.06 -11.69 -2.15
C SER A 10 4.49 -10.79 -3.23
N GLY A 11 4.09 -9.56 -2.89
CA GLY A 11 3.44 -8.64 -3.81
C GLY A 11 4.40 -7.69 -4.51
N ALA A 12 3.84 -6.86 -5.40
CA ALA A 12 4.60 -5.81 -6.07
C ALA A 12 5.08 -4.71 -5.10
N ARG A 13 4.37 -4.49 -4.01
CA ARG A 13 4.79 -3.63 -2.89
C ARG A 13 6.12 -4.11 -2.29
N GLU A 14 6.24 -5.40 -1.95
CA GLU A 14 7.47 -5.99 -1.43
C GLU A 14 8.58 -5.94 -2.49
N HIS A 15 8.26 -6.18 -3.75
CA HIS A 15 9.20 -6.03 -4.85
C HIS A 15 9.72 -4.59 -4.97
N ALA A 16 8.85 -3.58 -4.81
CA ALA A 16 9.26 -2.17 -4.78
C ALA A 16 10.18 -1.84 -3.59
N ILE A 17 9.88 -2.36 -2.40
CA ILE A 17 10.72 -2.21 -1.20
C ILE A 17 12.10 -2.83 -1.45
N ILE A 18 12.17 -4.05 -1.95
CA ILE A 18 13.43 -4.75 -2.27
C ILE A 18 14.23 -3.97 -3.31
N THR A 19 13.57 -3.49 -4.37
CA THR A 19 14.22 -2.67 -5.41
C THR A 19 14.82 -1.40 -4.83
N ALA A 20 14.11 -0.72 -3.92
CA ALA A 20 14.62 0.49 -3.27
C ALA A 20 15.82 0.19 -2.36
N LEU A 21 15.78 -0.89 -1.57
CA LEU A 21 16.90 -1.31 -0.72
C LEU A 21 18.13 -1.73 -1.54
N ARG A 22 17.95 -2.36 -2.71
CA ARG A 22 19.05 -2.77 -3.59
C ARG A 22 19.77 -1.58 -4.22
N ARG A 23 19.04 -0.50 -4.56
CA ARG A 23 19.65 0.71 -5.13
C ARG A 23 20.69 1.35 -4.21
N GLU A 24 20.58 1.19 -2.90
CA GLU A 24 21.50 1.76 -1.93
C GLU A 24 22.91 1.17 -2.03
N GLY A 25 23.07 -0.03 -2.61
CA GLY A 25 24.35 -0.68 -2.79
C GLY A 25 25.21 -0.14 -3.94
N ASP A 26 24.64 0.65 -4.83
CA ASP A 26 25.31 1.15 -6.05
C ASP A 26 25.94 2.53 -5.86
N GLY A 27 25.81 3.13 -4.67
CA GLY A 27 26.39 4.44 -4.35
C GLY A 27 27.81 4.37 -3.80
N PRO A 28 28.59 5.48 -3.89
CA PRO A 28 30.00 5.53 -3.47
C PRO A 28 30.22 5.26 -1.96
N GLU A 29 29.19 5.35 -1.12
CA GLU A 29 29.25 5.11 0.32
C GLU A 29 28.28 3.98 0.79
N GLY A 30 27.44 3.42 -0.11
CA GLY A 30 26.44 2.41 0.20
C GLY A 30 27.04 1.02 0.38
N GLY A 31 26.90 0.44 1.57
CA GLY A 31 27.11 -0.99 1.76
C GLY A 31 26.01 -1.79 1.07
N LYS A 32 26.38 -2.87 0.37
CA LYS A 32 25.39 -3.77 -0.24
C LYS A 32 24.69 -4.58 0.84
N HIS A 33 23.38 -4.39 1.01
CA HIS A 33 22.57 -5.19 1.93
C HIS A 33 22.47 -6.64 1.45
N ASP A 34 22.49 -7.59 2.40
CA ASP A 34 22.15 -8.99 2.14
C ASP A 34 20.64 -9.15 2.33
N ILE A 35 19.87 -9.18 1.24
CA ILE A 35 18.41 -9.18 1.24
C ILE A 35 17.89 -10.57 0.90
N VAL A 36 16.98 -11.08 1.71
CA VAL A 36 16.22 -12.30 1.49
C VAL A 36 14.73 -11.98 1.56
N ALA A 37 13.92 -12.59 0.73
CA ALA A 37 12.47 -12.45 0.77
C ALA A 37 11.76 -13.76 1.13
N ALA A 38 10.58 -13.65 1.74
CA ALA A 38 9.74 -14.80 2.06
C ALA A 38 8.24 -14.45 2.00
N PRO A 39 7.43 -15.18 1.25
CA PRO A 39 7.82 -16.24 0.30
C PRO A 39 8.33 -15.68 -1.05
N GLY A 40 8.14 -14.36 -1.34
CA GLY A 40 8.50 -13.75 -2.62
C GLY A 40 7.59 -14.15 -3.79
N ASN A 41 8.00 -13.76 -4.99
CA ASN A 41 7.37 -14.09 -6.26
C ASN A 41 8.44 -14.26 -7.35
N ALA A 42 8.04 -14.53 -8.60
CA ALA A 42 8.99 -14.78 -9.69
C ALA A 42 9.94 -13.60 -9.95
N GLY A 43 9.48 -12.36 -9.86
CA GLY A 43 10.31 -11.16 -10.04
C GLY A 43 11.25 -10.95 -8.87
N ILE A 44 10.76 -11.09 -7.65
CA ILE A 44 11.58 -11.00 -6.43
C ILE A 44 12.69 -12.06 -6.45
N ALA A 45 12.36 -13.29 -6.86
CA ALA A 45 13.33 -14.39 -6.96
C ALA A 45 14.44 -14.15 -8.02
N ALA A 46 14.16 -13.32 -9.02
CA ALA A 46 15.18 -12.89 -9.99
C ALA A 46 16.14 -11.85 -9.40
N ASP A 47 15.69 -11.11 -8.38
CA ASP A 47 16.42 -10.01 -7.76
C ASP A 47 17.19 -10.40 -6.51
N VAL A 48 16.62 -11.22 -5.65
CA VAL A 48 17.18 -11.65 -4.35
C VAL A 48 16.82 -13.11 -4.06
N PRO A 49 17.57 -13.80 -3.19
CA PRO A 49 17.17 -15.11 -2.69
C PRO A 49 15.79 -15.10 -2.06
N VAL A 50 15.00 -16.12 -2.33
CA VAL A 50 13.70 -16.35 -1.69
C VAL A 50 13.73 -17.63 -0.89
N VAL A 51 12.98 -17.66 0.20
CA VAL A 51 12.85 -18.83 1.06
C VAL A 51 11.39 -19.21 1.24
N ASP A 52 11.14 -20.52 1.26
CA ASP A 52 9.83 -21.08 1.56
C ASP A 52 9.62 -21.00 3.09
N LEU A 53 8.96 -19.93 3.51
CA LEU A 53 8.68 -19.63 4.91
C LEU A 53 7.27 -19.07 5.01
N ASP A 54 6.46 -19.61 5.92
CA ASP A 54 5.17 -19.02 6.23
C ASP A 54 5.36 -17.67 6.96
N ALA A 55 5.19 -16.60 6.22
CA ALA A 55 5.32 -15.23 6.73
C ALA A 55 4.31 -14.89 7.83
N ASN A 56 3.23 -15.68 7.98
CA ASN A 56 2.18 -15.49 8.98
C ASN A 56 2.40 -16.32 10.25
N ASP A 57 3.43 -17.17 10.30
CA ASP A 57 3.79 -17.95 11.50
C ASP A 57 4.89 -17.23 12.30
N PRO A 58 4.57 -16.61 13.46
CA PRO A 58 5.55 -15.89 14.28
C PRO A 58 6.71 -16.77 14.75
N GLN A 59 6.49 -18.07 14.97
CA GLN A 59 7.52 -19.01 15.43
C GLN A 59 8.45 -19.38 14.30
N ALA A 60 7.89 -19.69 13.12
CA ALA A 60 8.68 -20.02 11.93
C ALA A 60 9.56 -18.83 11.51
N VAL A 61 8.99 -17.62 11.45
CA VAL A 61 9.75 -16.41 11.11
C VAL A 61 10.85 -16.14 12.13
N THR A 62 10.55 -16.20 13.43
CA THR A 62 11.54 -15.96 14.49
C THR A 62 12.65 -17.00 14.46
N GLY A 63 12.32 -18.27 14.26
CA GLY A 63 13.29 -19.37 14.10
C GLY A 63 14.24 -19.10 12.94
N TYR A 64 13.71 -18.82 11.75
CA TYR A 64 14.50 -18.49 10.57
C TYR A 64 15.45 -17.30 10.81
N VAL A 65 14.93 -16.22 11.41
CA VAL A 65 15.71 -15.00 11.70
C VAL A 65 16.93 -15.32 12.59
N LEU A 66 16.73 -16.11 13.65
CA LEU A 66 17.78 -16.46 14.59
C LEU A 66 18.80 -17.45 13.98
N GLU A 67 18.34 -18.45 13.23
CA GLU A 67 19.20 -19.47 12.59
C GLU A 67 20.06 -18.88 11.46
N ASN A 68 19.62 -17.80 10.83
CA ASN A 68 20.28 -17.20 9.68
C ASN A 68 20.92 -15.84 9.97
N ASP A 69 21.04 -15.44 11.24
CA ASP A 69 21.65 -14.16 11.66
C ASP A 69 21.05 -12.94 10.95
N VAL A 70 19.72 -12.93 10.71
CA VAL A 70 19.01 -11.79 10.14
C VAL A 70 19.02 -10.64 11.15
N GLN A 71 19.43 -9.48 10.72
CA GLN A 71 19.62 -8.31 11.58
C GLN A 71 18.43 -7.36 11.59
N PHE A 72 17.60 -7.42 10.55
CA PHE A 72 16.46 -6.54 10.38
C PHE A 72 15.34 -7.22 9.57
N VAL A 73 14.09 -7.02 9.99
CA VAL A 73 12.92 -7.57 9.30
C VAL A 73 12.00 -6.45 8.85
N VAL A 74 11.56 -6.50 7.59
CA VAL A 74 10.57 -5.59 7.02
C VAL A 74 9.31 -6.38 6.69
N ILE A 75 8.18 -6.01 7.27
CA ILE A 75 6.89 -6.67 7.04
C ILE A 75 6.12 -5.84 5.99
N GLY A 76 5.86 -6.45 4.84
CA GLY A 76 5.14 -5.81 3.75
C GLY A 76 3.61 -5.85 3.92
N PRO A 77 2.96 -7.04 4.01
CA PRO A 77 1.52 -7.18 4.06
C PRO A 77 0.94 -7.10 5.49
N GLU A 78 -0.38 -6.98 5.58
CA GLU A 78 -1.11 -6.89 6.86
C GLU A 78 -1.21 -8.22 7.62
N ALA A 79 -1.29 -9.35 6.93
CA ALA A 79 -1.53 -10.64 7.56
C ALA A 79 -0.49 -11.04 8.61
N PRO A 80 0.83 -10.92 8.37
CA PRO A 80 1.85 -11.16 9.39
C PRO A 80 1.75 -10.20 10.60
N LEU A 81 1.30 -8.96 10.39
CA LEU A 81 1.10 -7.98 11.47
C LEU A 81 0.00 -8.45 12.43
N VAL A 82 -1.14 -8.85 11.87
CA VAL A 82 -2.28 -9.39 12.62
C VAL A 82 -1.92 -10.71 13.31
N ALA A 83 -1.06 -11.53 12.69
CA ALA A 83 -0.55 -12.76 13.27
C ALA A 83 0.41 -12.52 14.46
N GLY A 84 0.96 -11.30 14.62
CA GLY A 84 1.86 -10.95 15.74
C GLY A 84 3.33 -11.26 15.47
N VAL A 85 3.74 -11.33 14.22
CA VAL A 85 5.14 -11.56 13.83
C VAL A 85 6.06 -10.48 14.39
N ALA A 86 5.65 -9.21 14.30
CA ALA A 86 6.44 -8.10 14.84
C ALA A 86 6.65 -8.20 16.36
N ASP A 87 5.61 -8.61 17.10
CA ASP A 87 5.70 -8.78 18.57
C ASP A 87 6.67 -9.90 18.93
N ALA A 88 6.60 -11.03 18.24
CA ALA A 88 7.50 -12.16 18.46
C ALA A 88 8.97 -11.80 18.22
N LEU A 89 9.26 -11.06 17.14
CA LEU A 89 10.60 -10.60 16.80
C LEU A 89 11.14 -9.59 17.86
N ARG A 90 10.34 -8.60 18.25
CA ARG A 90 10.73 -7.62 19.27
C ARG A 90 11.02 -8.25 20.61
N THR A 91 10.27 -9.29 21.02
CA THR A 91 10.53 -10.06 22.23
C THR A 91 11.93 -10.70 22.24
N ARG A 92 12.50 -10.93 21.05
CA ARG A 92 13.87 -11.46 20.87
C ARG A 92 14.91 -10.37 20.63
N GLY A 93 14.52 -9.08 20.71
CA GLY A 93 15.41 -7.96 20.47
C GLY A 93 15.77 -7.74 18.99
N ILE A 94 15.01 -8.34 18.07
CA ILE A 94 15.22 -8.16 16.63
C ILE A 94 14.52 -6.88 16.18
N PRO A 95 15.24 -5.92 15.55
CA PRO A 95 14.62 -4.77 14.91
C PRO A 95 13.66 -5.21 13.82
N VAL A 96 12.43 -4.67 13.84
CA VAL A 96 11.41 -4.98 12.86
C VAL A 96 10.63 -3.71 12.47
N PHE A 97 10.48 -3.50 11.17
CA PHE A 97 9.62 -2.48 10.61
C PHE A 97 8.24 -3.09 10.32
N GLY A 98 7.27 -2.71 11.12
CA GLY A 98 5.90 -3.19 11.13
C GLY A 98 5.32 -3.08 12.54
N PRO A 99 4.07 -2.58 12.73
CA PRO A 99 3.47 -2.46 14.06
C PRO A 99 3.21 -3.82 14.69
N GLY A 100 3.16 -3.85 16.03
CA GLY A 100 2.67 -5.00 16.78
C GLY A 100 1.17 -5.23 16.51
N ARG A 101 0.68 -6.41 16.87
CA ARG A 101 -0.73 -6.81 16.64
C ARG A 101 -1.73 -5.78 17.16
N ALA A 102 -1.50 -5.24 18.37
CA ALA A 102 -2.41 -4.28 18.99
C ALA A 102 -2.49 -2.97 18.18
N ALA A 103 -1.37 -2.42 17.73
CA ALA A 103 -1.33 -1.23 16.90
C ALA A 103 -1.83 -1.48 15.47
N ALA A 104 -1.57 -2.67 14.93
CA ALA A 104 -2.07 -3.08 13.60
C ALA A 104 -3.61 -3.19 13.55
N ALA A 105 -4.29 -3.24 14.68
CA ALA A 105 -5.75 -3.14 14.76
C ALA A 105 -6.29 -1.83 14.16
N LEU A 106 -5.43 -0.81 14.00
CA LEU A 106 -5.80 0.43 13.29
C LEU A 106 -6.24 0.18 11.84
N GLU A 107 -5.71 -0.86 11.17
CA GLU A 107 -6.19 -1.36 9.87
C GLU A 107 -7.18 -2.51 10.06
N GLY A 108 -6.93 -3.39 11.02
CA GLY A 108 -7.70 -4.62 11.25
C GLY A 108 -9.13 -4.40 11.72
N SER A 109 -9.42 -3.28 12.38
CA SER A 109 -10.76 -2.90 12.85
C SER A 109 -11.03 -1.43 12.58
N LYS A 110 -12.05 -1.16 11.77
CA LYS A 110 -12.51 0.20 11.45
C LYS A 110 -13.12 0.87 12.68
N ALA A 111 -13.83 0.10 13.51
CA ALA A 111 -14.37 0.59 14.77
C ALA A 111 -13.26 1.01 15.74
N PHE A 112 -12.18 0.23 15.84
CA PHE A 112 -10.99 0.61 16.62
C PHE A 112 -10.36 1.89 16.07
N ALA A 113 -10.19 2.02 14.75
CA ALA A 113 -9.64 3.22 14.14
C ALA A 113 -10.48 4.46 14.42
N LYS A 114 -11.81 4.36 14.33
CA LYS A 114 -12.73 5.46 14.67
C LYS A 114 -12.61 5.87 16.13
N ARG A 115 -12.54 4.92 17.06
CA ARG A 115 -12.32 5.20 18.49
C ARG A 115 -11.00 5.93 18.73
N VAL A 116 -9.91 5.48 18.09
CA VAL A 116 -8.61 6.14 18.21
C VAL A 116 -8.66 7.57 17.66
N MET A 117 -9.26 7.75 16.48
CA MET A 117 -9.42 9.08 15.87
C MET A 117 -10.24 10.02 16.76
N GLU A 118 -11.34 9.55 17.32
CA GLU A 118 -12.16 10.32 18.26
C GLU A 118 -11.36 10.74 19.49
N ALA A 119 -10.69 9.79 20.15
CA ALA A 119 -9.86 10.05 21.33
C ALA A 119 -8.70 11.01 21.06
N ALA A 120 -8.12 10.96 19.86
CA ALA A 120 -7.03 11.83 19.42
C ALA A 120 -7.48 13.18 18.84
N GLY A 121 -8.79 13.39 18.66
CA GLY A 121 -9.32 14.59 18.00
C GLY A 121 -8.99 14.67 16.49
N VAL A 122 -8.75 13.53 15.84
CA VAL A 122 -8.40 13.45 14.42
C VAL A 122 -9.65 13.62 13.54
N PRO A 123 -9.62 14.51 12.55
CA PRO A 123 -10.77 14.79 11.70
C PRO A 123 -11.08 13.61 10.77
N THR A 124 -12.30 13.08 10.88
CA THR A 124 -12.84 12.00 10.04
C THR A 124 -14.35 12.21 9.83
N GLY A 125 -14.97 11.41 8.96
CA GLY A 125 -16.44 11.39 8.82
C GLY A 125 -17.10 10.78 10.06
N GLY A 126 -18.34 11.22 10.34
CA GLY A 126 -19.16 10.58 11.35
C GLY A 126 -19.36 9.10 11.04
N ALA A 127 -19.46 8.26 12.07
CA ALA A 127 -19.66 6.83 11.90
C ALA A 127 -20.50 6.26 13.05
N GLU A 128 -21.32 5.27 12.72
CA GLU A 128 -22.09 4.46 13.68
C GLU A 128 -21.78 2.99 13.45
N THR A 129 -21.42 2.29 14.53
CA THR A 129 -21.23 0.83 14.48
C THR A 129 -22.57 0.15 14.72
N ALA A 130 -22.92 -0.80 13.87
CA ALA A 130 -24.13 -1.58 13.98
C ALA A 130 -23.80 -3.07 14.10
N SER A 131 -24.36 -3.72 15.13
CA SER A 131 -24.27 -5.17 15.36
C SER A 131 -25.53 -5.89 14.90
N THR A 132 -26.58 -5.14 14.60
CA THR A 132 -27.88 -5.64 14.11
C THR A 132 -28.34 -4.87 12.88
N LEU A 133 -29.18 -5.53 12.07
CA LEU A 133 -29.76 -4.88 10.89
C LEU A 133 -30.60 -3.64 11.25
N ALA A 134 -31.35 -3.71 12.37
CA ALA A 134 -32.17 -2.59 12.83
C ALA A 134 -31.31 -1.36 13.19
N GLU A 135 -30.16 -1.56 13.84
CA GLU A 135 -29.20 -0.48 14.12
C GLU A 135 -28.61 0.10 12.80
N ALA A 136 -28.26 -0.78 11.85
CA ALA A 136 -27.75 -0.34 10.55
C ALA A 136 -28.80 0.49 9.78
N GLU A 137 -30.07 0.08 9.77
CA GLU A 137 -31.17 0.82 9.12
C GLU A 137 -31.40 2.21 9.77
N VAL A 138 -31.28 2.31 11.09
CA VAL A 138 -31.36 3.59 11.82
C VAL A 138 -30.20 4.50 11.42
N ALA A 139 -28.98 3.97 11.38
CA ALA A 139 -27.78 4.73 10.98
C ALA A 139 -27.85 5.18 9.50
N LEU A 140 -28.28 4.28 8.59
CA LEU A 140 -28.50 4.64 7.17
C LEU A 140 -29.51 5.79 7.02
N ALA A 141 -30.61 5.75 7.78
CA ALA A 141 -31.59 6.83 7.76
C ALA A 141 -31.02 8.15 8.32
N ALA A 142 -30.14 8.09 9.32
CA ALA A 142 -29.56 9.26 9.95
C ALA A 142 -28.53 9.94 9.04
N PHE A 143 -27.66 9.22 8.36
CA PHE A 143 -26.67 9.78 7.45
C PHE A 143 -27.22 10.15 6.08
N GLY A 144 -28.19 9.39 5.57
CA GLY A 144 -28.79 9.64 4.25
C GLY A 144 -27.88 9.21 3.09
N ALA A 145 -28.36 9.46 1.87
CA ALA A 145 -27.62 9.13 0.65
C ALA A 145 -26.59 10.23 0.28
N PRO A 146 -25.45 9.87 -0.32
CA PRO A 146 -24.99 8.51 -0.61
C PRO A 146 -24.66 7.73 0.66
N TYR A 147 -25.07 6.46 0.70
CA TYR A 147 -24.85 5.56 1.83
C TYR A 147 -23.45 4.95 1.77
N VAL A 148 -22.74 4.94 2.89
CA VAL A 148 -21.43 4.30 3.05
C VAL A 148 -21.54 3.19 4.08
N VAL A 149 -21.38 1.95 3.65
CA VAL A 149 -21.42 0.76 4.50
C VAL A 149 -20.09 0.05 4.42
N LYS A 150 -19.45 -0.16 5.57
CA LYS A 150 -18.16 -0.83 5.68
C LYS A 150 -18.24 -2.00 6.63
N ALA A 151 -17.82 -3.19 6.20
CA ALA A 151 -17.60 -4.30 7.13
C ALA A 151 -16.48 -3.97 8.11
N ASP A 152 -16.64 -4.28 9.40
CA ASP A 152 -15.52 -4.21 10.34
C ASP A 152 -14.61 -5.43 10.14
N GLY A 153 -13.30 -5.16 9.99
CA GLY A 153 -12.30 -6.18 9.71
C GLY A 153 -11.69 -6.11 8.31
N LEU A 154 -10.76 -7.04 8.06
CA LEU A 154 -10.06 -7.17 6.79
C LEU A 154 -10.97 -7.84 5.75
N ALA A 155 -11.37 -7.11 4.72
CA ALA A 155 -12.29 -7.60 3.68
C ALA A 155 -11.73 -7.42 2.25
N ALA A 156 -10.43 -7.16 2.10
CA ALA A 156 -9.74 -7.01 0.80
C ALA A 156 -10.49 -6.08 -0.19
N GLY A 157 -11.01 -4.95 0.30
CA GLY A 157 -11.77 -3.98 -0.48
C GLY A 157 -13.23 -4.35 -0.77
N LYS A 158 -13.65 -5.60 -0.52
CA LYS A 158 -15.03 -6.06 -0.80
C LYS A 158 -16.04 -5.67 0.28
N GLY A 159 -15.56 -5.31 1.46
CA GLY A 159 -16.42 -4.92 2.61
C GLY A 159 -16.96 -3.51 2.53
N VAL A 160 -16.57 -2.70 1.54
CA VAL A 160 -16.99 -1.30 1.42
C VAL A 160 -17.94 -1.14 0.24
N LEU A 161 -19.12 -0.56 0.53
CA LEU A 161 -20.09 -0.16 -0.50
C LEU A 161 -20.42 1.33 -0.32
N VAL A 162 -20.34 2.08 -1.40
CA VAL A 162 -20.85 3.44 -1.52
C VAL A 162 -21.95 3.43 -2.59
N THR A 163 -23.17 3.82 -2.23
CA THR A 163 -24.31 3.77 -3.16
C THR A 163 -25.40 4.79 -2.77
N SER A 164 -26.13 5.26 -3.74
CA SER A 164 -27.37 6.06 -3.49
C SER A 164 -28.62 5.18 -3.32
N ASP A 165 -28.49 3.88 -3.53
CA ASP A 165 -29.57 2.91 -3.41
C ASP A 165 -29.63 2.35 -1.99
N LEU A 166 -30.71 2.68 -1.26
CA LEU A 166 -30.93 2.22 0.11
C LEU A 166 -31.11 0.70 0.19
N GLU A 167 -31.75 0.07 -0.80
CA GLU A 167 -31.94 -1.38 -0.80
C GLU A 167 -30.60 -2.10 -0.94
N ALA A 168 -29.74 -1.63 -1.84
CA ALA A 168 -28.38 -2.14 -2.01
C ALA A 168 -27.54 -1.94 -0.73
N ALA A 169 -27.61 -0.76 -0.10
CA ALA A 169 -26.91 -0.48 1.15
C ALA A 169 -27.36 -1.42 2.29
N THR A 170 -28.68 -1.60 2.43
CA THR A 170 -29.27 -2.48 3.44
C THR A 170 -28.92 -3.96 3.20
N ALA A 171 -28.91 -4.40 1.92
CA ALA A 171 -28.52 -5.75 1.55
C ALA A 171 -27.05 -6.02 1.87
N HIS A 172 -26.17 -5.05 1.59
CA HIS A 172 -24.74 -5.14 1.92
C HIS A 172 -24.52 -5.22 3.44
N ALA A 173 -25.18 -4.37 4.22
CA ALA A 173 -25.12 -4.43 5.68
C ALA A 173 -25.59 -5.79 6.20
N ARG A 174 -26.74 -6.29 5.71
CA ARG A 174 -27.28 -7.61 6.09
C ARG A 174 -26.32 -8.75 5.77
N HIS A 175 -25.63 -8.68 4.64
CA HIS A 175 -24.63 -9.69 4.26
C HIS A 175 -23.47 -9.72 5.26
N TRP A 176 -22.87 -8.56 5.54
CA TRP A 176 -21.67 -8.47 6.38
C TRP A 176 -21.95 -8.66 7.87
N LEU A 177 -23.15 -8.33 8.34
CA LEU A 177 -23.59 -8.62 9.71
C LEU A 177 -23.62 -10.12 10.06
N GLN A 178 -23.54 -11.01 9.06
CA GLN A 178 -23.36 -12.45 9.29
C GLN A 178 -21.90 -12.80 9.67
N HIS A 179 -20.96 -11.89 9.46
CA HIS A 179 -19.53 -12.09 9.66
C HIS A 179 -18.95 -11.22 10.77
N GLY A 180 -19.68 -10.20 11.22
CA GLY A 180 -19.26 -9.26 12.25
C GLY A 180 -20.05 -7.96 12.17
N ASP A 181 -19.61 -6.96 12.91
CA ASP A 181 -20.21 -5.64 12.90
C ASP A 181 -19.99 -4.91 11.56
N VAL A 182 -20.83 -3.94 11.28
CA VAL A 182 -20.69 -3.03 10.17
C VAL A 182 -20.62 -1.60 10.66
N LEU A 183 -19.88 -0.74 9.95
CA LEU A 183 -19.90 0.70 10.14
C LEU A 183 -20.73 1.34 9.04
N ILE A 184 -21.63 2.22 9.47
CA ILE A 184 -22.34 3.14 8.57
C ILE A 184 -21.66 4.50 8.75
N GLU A 185 -21.17 5.09 7.67
CA GLU A 185 -20.41 6.33 7.73
C GLU A 185 -21.05 7.46 6.93
N GLU A 186 -20.73 8.69 7.36
CA GLU A 186 -20.99 9.88 6.57
C GLU A 186 -20.26 9.78 5.23
N PHE A 187 -20.97 10.08 4.13
CA PHE A 187 -20.32 10.22 2.83
C PHE A 187 -19.49 11.50 2.81
N LEU A 188 -18.23 11.36 2.45
CA LEU A 188 -17.30 12.47 2.25
C LEU A 188 -17.07 12.66 0.75
N ASP A 189 -17.20 13.91 0.28
CA ASP A 189 -16.97 14.29 -1.11
C ASP A 189 -15.70 15.13 -1.22
N GLY A 190 -14.84 14.76 -2.16
CA GLY A 190 -13.57 15.46 -2.40
C GLY A 190 -12.55 14.61 -3.13
N GLU A 191 -11.36 15.17 -3.32
CA GLU A 191 -10.22 14.48 -3.91
C GLU A 191 -9.52 13.60 -2.87
N GLU A 192 -9.29 12.33 -3.21
CA GLU A 192 -8.57 11.40 -2.34
C GLU A 192 -7.05 11.56 -2.48
N VAL A 193 -6.35 11.39 -1.36
CA VAL A 193 -4.88 11.42 -1.26
C VAL A 193 -4.41 10.29 -0.36
N SER A 194 -3.38 9.58 -0.78
CA SER A 194 -2.64 8.63 0.04
C SER A 194 -1.35 9.28 0.54
N LEU A 195 -1.16 9.32 1.86
CA LEU A 195 0.07 9.80 2.46
C LEU A 195 0.66 8.76 3.41
N PHE A 196 1.92 8.42 3.18
CA PHE A 196 2.68 7.51 4.03
C PHE A 196 3.51 8.28 5.05
N LEU A 197 3.43 7.86 6.31
CA LEU A 197 4.27 8.38 7.38
C LEU A 197 4.96 7.20 8.07
N LEU A 198 6.28 7.24 8.09
CA LEU A 198 7.07 6.34 8.92
C LEU A 198 6.88 6.75 10.38
N SER A 199 6.76 5.81 11.28
CA SER A 199 6.59 6.07 12.71
C SER A 199 7.49 5.14 13.53
N ASP A 200 8.10 5.71 14.59
CA ASP A 200 8.86 4.98 15.59
C ASP A 200 8.10 4.80 16.93
N GLY A 201 6.81 5.11 16.92
CA GLY A 201 5.94 5.10 18.10
C GLY A 201 5.79 6.46 18.79
N HIS A 202 6.60 7.46 18.45
CA HIS A 202 6.59 8.79 19.05
C HIS A 202 6.67 9.90 18.01
N SER A 203 7.53 9.72 17.02
CA SER A 203 7.81 10.64 15.93
C SER A 203 7.33 10.08 14.62
N VAL A 204 7.14 10.97 13.63
CA VAL A 204 6.79 10.57 12.27
C VAL A 204 7.69 11.26 11.24
N ALA A 205 7.98 10.57 10.13
CA ALA A 205 8.65 11.13 8.97
C ALA A 205 7.79 10.88 7.72
N PRO A 206 7.43 11.93 6.96
CA PRO A 206 6.56 11.80 5.81
C PRO A 206 7.30 11.26 4.59
N LEU A 207 6.60 10.47 3.78
CA LEU A 207 6.97 10.22 2.40
C LEU A 207 6.18 11.14 1.45
N SER A 208 6.44 11.04 0.13
CA SER A 208 5.72 11.83 -0.86
C SER A 208 4.27 11.36 -0.99
N PRO A 209 3.27 12.27 -1.09
CA PRO A 209 1.90 11.86 -1.33
C PRO A 209 1.73 11.22 -2.70
N ALA A 210 0.73 10.36 -2.81
CA ALA A 210 0.33 9.69 -4.03
C ALA A 210 -1.19 9.68 -4.17
N GLN A 211 -1.66 9.47 -5.39
CA GLN A 211 -3.08 9.22 -5.66
C GLN A 211 -3.21 7.87 -6.36
N ASP A 212 -4.07 7.01 -5.83
CA ASP A 212 -4.40 5.71 -6.38
C ASP A 212 -5.73 5.74 -7.16
N TYR A 213 -5.94 4.71 -7.97
CA TYR A 213 -7.15 4.50 -8.78
C TYR A 213 -7.80 3.20 -8.35
N LYS A 214 -8.85 3.30 -7.53
CA LYS A 214 -9.48 2.14 -6.87
C LYS A 214 -10.48 1.40 -7.74
N ARG A 215 -11.06 2.05 -8.74
CA ARG A 215 -12.03 1.42 -9.65
C ARG A 215 -11.35 0.65 -10.76
N LEU A 216 -12.00 -0.43 -11.21
CA LEU A 216 -11.46 -1.33 -12.23
C LEU A 216 -11.31 -0.67 -13.60
N GLY A 217 -12.31 0.10 -14.01
CA GLY A 217 -12.41 0.68 -15.35
C GLY A 217 -12.03 2.14 -15.43
N ASP A 218 -11.75 2.60 -16.64
CA ASP A 218 -11.51 3.99 -16.96
C ASP A 218 -12.68 4.87 -16.52
N GLY A 219 -12.40 6.13 -16.15
CA GLY A 219 -13.41 7.06 -15.66
C GLY A 219 -13.98 6.71 -14.29
N ASP A 220 -13.27 5.92 -13.49
CA ASP A 220 -13.68 5.43 -12.18
C ASP A 220 -15.00 4.63 -12.23
N GLU A 221 -15.15 3.81 -13.26
CA GLU A 221 -16.28 2.91 -13.42
C GLU A 221 -15.96 1.48 -12.94
N GLY A 222 -17.02 0.72 -12.70
CA GLY A 222 -16.92 -0.68 -12.28
C GLY A 222 -16.69 -0.88 -10.78
N PRO A 223 -16.33 -2.09 -10.36
CA PRO A 223 -16.15 -2.43 -8.96
C PRO A 223 -14.88 -1.80 -8.35
N ASN A 224 -14.88 -1.66 -7.02
CA ASN A 224 -13.66 -1.37 -6.28
C ASN A 224 -12.66 -2.52 -6.39
N THR A 225 -11.39 -2.18 -6.38
CA THR A 225 -10.25 -3.10 -6.46
C THR A 225 -9.24 -2.80 -5.36
N GLY A 226 -8.12 -3.51 -5.34
CA GLY A 226 -6.96 -3.17 -4.51
C GLY A 226 -6.12 -2.01 -5.05
N GLY A 227 -6.54 -1.37 -6.15
CA GLY A 227 -5.81 -0.32 -6.87
C GLY A 227 -5.35 -0.79 -8.25
N MET A 228 -5.67 -0.01 -9.28
CA MET A 228 -5.35 -0.29 -10.69
C MET A 228 -4.19 0.56 -11.21
N GLY A 229 -3.69 1.47 -10.41
CA GLY A 229 -2.58 2.34 -10.71
C GLY A 229 -2.47 3.47 -9.71
N ALA A 230 -1.38 4.22 -9.80
CA ALA A 230 -1.12 5.37 -8.95
C ALA A 230 -0.14 6.34 -9.63
N TYR A 231 -0.03 7.53 -9.10
CA TYR A 231 1.01 8.48 -9.47
C TYR A 231 1.47 9.33 -8.28
N SER A 232 2.66 9.89 -8.37
CA SER A 232 3.29 10.78 -7.40
C SER A 232 4.30 11.68 -8.13
N PRO A 233 4.52 12.96 -7.71
CA PRO A 233 3.85 13.72 -6.66
C PRO A 233 2.46 14.17 -7.06
N LEU A 234 1.80 14.97 -6.19
CA LEU A 234 0.49 15.54 -6.46
C LEU A 234 0.59 17.07 -6.61
N PRO A 235 0.92 17.59 -7.80
CA PRO A 235 1.18 19.04 -8.00
C PRO A 235 -0.02 19.91 -7.68
N TRP A 236 -1.24 19.43 -7.90
CA TRP A 236 -2.48 20.13 -7.61
C TRP A 236 -2.73 20.42 -6.11
N LEU A 237 -1.99 19.80 -5.20
CA LEU A 237 -2.04 20.15 -3.78
C LEU A 237 -1.57 21.59 -3.53
N ALA A 238 -0.67 22.10 -4.36
CA ALA A 238 -0.18 23.47 -4.25
C ALA A 238 -1.28 24.53 -4.45
N ASP A 239 -2.29 24.24 -5.27
CA ASP A 239 -3.39 25.15 -5.55
C ASP A 239 -4.24 25.42 -4.29
N ARG A 240 -4.35 24.44 -3.41
CA ARG A 240 -5.16 24.52 -2.19
C ARG A 240 -4.36 24.86 -0.95
N PHE A 241 -3.12 24.35 -0.84
CA PHE A 241 -2.29 24.46 0.36
C PHE A 241 -1.08 25.38 0.18
N GLY A 242 -0.87 25.93 -1.03
CA GLY A 242 0.31 26.73 -1.38
C GLY A 242 1.53 25.90 -1.71
N SER A 243 1.66 24.69 -1.15
CA SER A 243 2.69 23.69 -1.50
C SER A 243 2.28 22.30 -1.04
N GLU A 244 2.86 21.25 -1.65
CA GLU A 244 2.75 19.87 -1.17
C GLU A 244 3.29 19.75 0.27
N THR A 245 4.40 20.42 0.58
CA THR A 245 4.98 20.43 1.93
C THR A 245 3.99 20.97 2.99
N ALA A 246 3.29 22.07 2.69
CA ALA A 246 2.31 22.63 3.62
C ALA A 246 1.14 21.65 3.88
N PHE A 247 0.67 20.95 2.86
CA PHE A 247 -0.32 19.87 3.02
C PHE A 247 0.20 18.77 3.94
N VAL A 248 1.41 18.28 3.66
CA VAL A 248 2.03 17.20 4.46
C VAL A 248 2.21 17.63 5.91
N ASP A 249 2.65 18.87 6.17
CA ASP A 249 2.83 19.39 7.53
C ASP A 249 1.49 19.48 8.28
N GLU A 250 0.41 19.92 7.60
CA GLU A 250 -0.94 19.93 8.19
C GLU A 250 -1.40 18.51 8.58
N VAL A 251 -1.15 17.52 7.72
CA VAL A 251 -1.49 16.11 8.02
C VAL A 251 -0.67 15.58 9.20
N ILE A 252 0.63 15.92 9.28
CA ILE A 252 1.47 15.53 10.42
C ILE A 252 0.89 16.09 11.72
N GLU A 253 0.58 17.38 11.76
CA GLU A 253 0.15 18.08 12.97
C GLU A 253 -1.26 17.67 13.41
N THR A 254 -2.19 17.51 12.46
CA THR A 254 -3.62 17.30 12.77
C THR A 254 -4.07 15.86 12.77
N ILE A 255 -3.31 14.96 12.14
CA ILE A 255 -3.71 13.56 11.93
C ILE A 255 -2.66 12.57 12.45
N ALA A 256 -1.44 12.60 11.91
CA ALA A 256 -0.48 11.54 12.15
C ALA A 256 0.09 11.55 13.57
N LEU A 257 0.62 12.68 14.04
CA LEU A 257 1.15 12.79 15.39
C LEU A 257 0.08 12.58 16.46
N PRO A 258 -1.13 13.17 16.37
CA PRO A 258 -2.19 12.85 17.32
C PRO A 258 -2.53 11.36 17.39
N THR A 259 -2.61 10.68 16.23
CA THR A 259 -2.89 9.24 16.15
C THR A 259 -1.78 8.41 16.83
N VAL A 260 -0.51 8.67 16.48
CA VAL A 260 0.63 7.94 17.02
C VAL A 260 0.76 8.15 18.53
N ARG A 261 0.57 9.40 19.01
CA ARG A 261 0.60 9.73 20.44
C ARG A 261 -0.55 9.09 21.21
N GLN A 262 -1.74 9.02 20.62
CA GLN A 262 -2.88 8.35 21.25
C GLN A 262 -2.59 6.86 21.44
N LEU A 263 -2.09 6.17 20.40
CA LEU A 263 -1.71 4.76 20.50
C LEU A 263 -0.59 4.54 21.52
N ALA A 264 0.42 5.40 21.57
CA ALA A 264 1.48 5.32 22.56
C ALA A 264 0.95 5.51 24.00
N SER A 265 -0.02 6.40 24.20
CA SER A 265 -0.66 6.62 25.52
C SER A 265 -1.50 5.43 25.99
N GLU A 266 -1.88 4.54 25.08
CA GLU A 266 -2.61 3.30 25.34
C GLU A 266 -1.67 2.07 25.43
N ASP A 267 -0.37 2.29 25.62
CA ASP A 267 0.66 1.22 25.63
C ASP A 267 0.72 0.36 24.35
N THR A 268 0.27 0.91 23.23
CA THR A 268 0.30 0.26 21.92
C THR A 268 1.03 1.13 20.88
N PRO A 269 2.32 1.43 21.06
CA PRO A 269 3.06 2.32 20.17
C PRO A 269 3.05 1.77 18.74
N PHE A 270 2.81 2.67 17.78
CA PHE A 270 2.79 2.33 16.35
C PHE A 270 4.20 2.48 15.76
N ILE A 271 4.86 1.38 15.49
CA ILE A 271 6.20 1.32 14.87
C ILE A 271 6.09 0.70 13.50
N GLY A 272 6.25 1.50 12.44
CA GLY A 272 6.08 1.04 11.07
C GLY A 272 5.59 2.15 10.16
N LEU A 273 4.83 1.79 9.13
CA LEU A 273 4.25 2.75 8.21
C LEU A 273 2.77 2.98 8.52
N LEU A 274 2.45 4.20 8.89
CA LEU A 274 1.08 4.71 8.99
C LEU A 274 0.66 5.23 7.61
N TYR A 275 -0.21 4.50 6.95
CA TYR A 275 -0.83 4.94 5.71
C TYR A 275 -2.11 5.71 6.06
N CYS A 276 -2.13 7.00 5.75
CA CYS A 276 -3.31 7.84 5.86
C CYS A 276 -4.03 7.90 4.52
N GLY A 277 -5.18 7.26 4.40
CA GLY A 277 -6.14 7.46 3.32
C GLY A 277 -6.98 8.70 3.62
N LEU A 278 -6.76 9.76 2.86
CA LEU A 278 -7.29 11.10 3.11
C LEU A 278 -8.26 11.52 2.01
N ILE A 279 -9.17 12.42 2.37
CA ILE A 279 -10.03 13.11 1.41
C ILE A 279 -10.07 14.61 1.71
N LEU A 280 -9.94 15.41 0.67
CA LEU A 280 -9.91 16.87 0.77
C LEU A 280 -11.30 17.44 0.56
N THR A 281 -12.04 17.60 1.66
CA THR A 281 -13.41 18.14 1.64
C THR A 281 -13.42 19.67 1.74
N PRO A 282 -14.58 20.33 1.47
CA PRO A 282 -14.74 21.75 1.78
C PRO A 282 -14.53 22.10 3.27
N ARG A 283 -14.67 21.12 4.16
CA ARG A 283 -14.46 21.26 5.62
C ARG A 283 -13.02 20.97 6.06
N GLY A 284 -12.08 20.84 5.13
CA GLY A 284 -10.68 20.49 5.39
C GLY A 284 -10.36 19.03 5.11
N ILE A 285 -9.15 18.62 5.52
CA ILE A 285 -8.67 17.25 5.36
C ILE A 285 -9.44 16.33 6.31
N ARG A 286 -9.88 15.16 5.81
CA ARG A 286 -10.54 14.12 6.60
C ARG A 286 -9.86 12.78 6.36
N VAL A 287 -9.78 11.95 7.39
CA VAL A 287 -9.32 10.57 7.25
C VAL A 287 -10.49 9.71 6.78
N ILE A 288 -10.26 8.95 5.69
CA ILE A 288 -11.16 7.90 5.22
C ILE A 288 -10.85 6.61 5.97
N GLU A 289 -9.56 6.25 6.02
CA GLU A 289 -9.08 5.04 6.66
C GLU A 289 -7.58 5.16 6.99
N PHE A 290 -7.13 4.33 7.92
CA PHE A 290 -5.72 4.05 8.13
C PHE A 290 -5.40 2.64 7.66
N ASN A 291 -4.19 2.47 7.09
CA ASN A 291 -3.58 1.15 6.92
C ASN A 291 -2.27 1.10 7.71
N ALA A 292 -1.91 -0.08 8.19
CA ALA A 292 -0.78 -0.30 9.10
C ALA A 292 0.50 -0.75 8.38
N ARG A 293 0.55 -0.55 7.07
CA ARG A 293 1.61 -1.03 6.17
C ARG A 293 1.70 -0.17 4.92
N PHE A 294 2.75 -0.36 4.14
CA PHE A 294 2.88 0.23 2.81
C PHE A 294 1.66 -0.06 1.93
N GLY A 295 1.20 0.94 1.16
CA GLY A 295 0.13 0.80 0.18
C GLY A 295 0.59 0.03 -1.07
N ASP A 296 -0.37 -0.50 -1.80
CA ASP A 296 -0.16 -1.18 -3.08
C ASP A 296 -1.33 -0.81 -4.01
N PRO A 297 -1.13 0.05 -5.04
CA PRO A 297 0.12 0.26 -5.77
C PRO A 297 0.90 1.55 -5.45
N GLU A 298 0.61 2.30 -4.39
CA GLU A 298 1.23 3.62 -4.13
C GLU A 298 2.73 3.52 -3.84
N THR A 299 3.18 2.46 -3.17
CA THR A 299 4.60 2.23 -2.88
C THR A 299 5.43 2.23 -4.17
N GLN A 300 4.87 1.73 -5.25
CA GLN A 300 5.48 1.62 -6.57
C GLN A 300 5.70 2.98 -7.26
N VAL A 301 5.12 4.06 -6.78
CA VAL A 301 5.36 5.42 -7.28
C VAL A 301 6.04 6.32 -6.26
N VAL A 302 5.99 5.99 -4.99
CA VAL A 302 6.64 6.76 -3.92
C VAL A 302 8.12 6.39 -3.80
N LEU A 303 8.45 5.10 -3.68
CA LEU A 303 9.82 4.64 -3.46
C LEU A 303 10.77 4.87 -4.65
N PRO A 304 10.36 4.77 -5.92
CA PRO A 304 11.26 5.08 -7.03
C PRO A 304 11.80 6.51 -7.02
N ARG A 305 11.05 7.45 -6.43
CA ARG A 305 11.43 8.86 -6.31
C ARG A 305 12.24 9.17 -5.06
N LEU A 306 12.26 8.27 -4.07
CA LEU A 306 12.95 8.48 -2.81
C LEU A 306 14.48 8.47 -3.02
N GLU A 307 15.18 9.56 -2.65
CA GLU A 307 16.64 9.70 -2.70
C GLU A 307 17.31 9.35 -1.37
N THR A 308 16.61 9.65 -0.26
CA THR A 308 17.09 9.23 1.07
C THR A 308 17.13 7.71 1.15
N PRO A 309 18.23 7.09 1.63
CA PRO A 309 18.31 5.64 1.77
C PRO A 309 17.15 5.06 2.58
N LEU A 310 16.36 4.17 1.97
CA LEU A 310 15.18 3.58 2.60
C LEU A 310 15.55 2.81 3.86
N SER A 311 16.67 2.06 3.85
CA SER A 311 17.15 1.29 5.00
C SER A 311 17.41 2.16 6.22
N THR A 312 17.96 3.35 6.03
CA THR A 312 18.20 4.32 7.11
C THR A 312 16.89 4.72 7.78
N LEU A 313 15.88 5.04 6.98
CA LEU A 313 14.57 5.46 7.48
C LEU A 313 13.83 4.32 8.20
N LEU A 314 13.82 3.12 7.61
CA LEU A 314 13.13 1.96 8.18
C LEU A 314 13.80 1.50 9.49
N LEU A 315 15.14 1.49 9.53
CA LEU A 315 15.90 1.16 10.75
C LEU A 315 15.68 2.21 11.85
N ALA A 316 15.71 3.51 11.49
CA ALA A 316 15.44 4.58 12.45
C ALA A 316 14.03 4.44 13.05
N ALA A 317 13.03 4.13 12.26
CA ALA A 317 11.69 3.84 12.74
C ALA A 317 11.67 2.62 13.67
N ALA A 318 12.33 1.52 13.28
CA ALA A 318 12.36 0.27 14.05
C ALA A 318 13.13 0.40 15.38
N THR A 319 14.06 1.36 15.49
CA THR A 319 14.95 1.53 16.65
C THR A 319 14.67 2.79 17.49
N GLY A 320 13.61 3.55 17.20
CA GLY A 320 13.20 4.71 17.98
C GLY A 320 14.11 5.93 17.79
N THR A 321 14.71 6.09 16.61
CA THR A 321 15.66 7.18 16.32
C THR A 321 15.21 8.04 15.14
N LEU A 322 13.93 7.99 14.79
CA LEU A 322 13.39 8.67 13.61
C LEU A 322 13.46 10.20 13.72
N GLU A 323 13.26 10.75 14.92
CA GLU A 323 13.37 12.19 15.19
C GLU A 323 14.76 12.77 14.84
N ALA A 324 15.80 11.95 14.94
CA ALA A 324 17.16 12.38 14.60
C ALA A 324 17.45 12.38 13.09
N GLN A 325 16.55 11.84 12.29
CA GLN A 325 16.71 11.79 10.83
C GLN A 325 16.22 13.09 10.19
N PRO A 326 16.91 13.58 9.15
CA PRO A 326 16.38 14.67 8.34
C PRO A 326 15.11 14.23 7.61
N ARG A 327 14.29 15.21 7.22
CA ARG A 327 13.11 14.95 6.38
C ARG A 327 13.54 14.22 5.10
N PRO A 328 12.85 13.14 4.71
CA PRO A 328 13.17 12.40 3.49
C PRO A 328 13.15 13.30 2.26
N VAL A 329 14.12 13.07 1.36
CA VAL A 329 14.31 13.81 0.10
C VAL A 329 13.84 12.95 -1.05
N PHE A 330 13.17 13.58 -2.00
CA PHE A 330 12.64 12.95 -3.21
C PHE A 330 13.17 13.67 -4.44
N SER A 331 13.36 12.92 -5.54
CA SER A 331 13.71 13.49 -6.83
C SER A 331 12.59 14.36 -7.39
N ASP A 332 12.94 15.29 -8.28
CA ASP A 332 11.97 16.13 -9.00
C ASP A 332 11.21 15.36 -10.09
N GLU A 333 11.63 14.13 -10.42
CA GLU A 333 10.90 13.28 -11.36
C GLU A 333 9.52 12.90 -10.84
N VAL A 334 8.60 12.67 -11.75
CA VAL A 334 7.31 12.09 -11.48
C VAL A 334 7.36 10.57 -11.63
N ALA A 335 6.45 9.87 -10.98
CA ALA A 335 6.28 8.43 -11.15
C ALA A 335 4.82 8.07 -11.44
N VAL A 336 4.63 7.16 -12.37
CA VAL A 336 3.33 6.58 -12.74
C VAL A 336 3.45 5.07 -12.73
N THR A 337 2.47 4.39 -12.13
CA THR A 337 2.34 2.92 -12.20
C THR A 337 0.98 2.52 -12.73
N VAL A 338 0.95 1.51 -13.60
CA VAL A 338 -0.28 0.89 -14.10
C VAL A 338 -0.24 -0.60 -13.76
N VAL A 339 -1.33 -1.09 -13.18
CA VAL A 339 -1.48 -2.49 -12.79
C VAL A 339 -2.07 -3.29 -13.93
N LEU A 340 -1.41 -4.38 -14.32
CA LEU A 340 -1.94 -5.41 -15.19
C LEU A 340 -2.60 -6.48 -14.34
N ALA A 341 -3.91 -6.67 -14.52
CA ALA A 341 -4.71 -7.62 -13.77
C ALA A 341 -5.20 -8.78 -14.64
N SER A 342 -5.40 -9.94 -14.03
CA SER A 342 -6.00 -11.12 -14.67
C SER A 342 -7.46 -10.90 -15.02
N GLU A 343 -7.96 -11.69 -15.96
CA GLU A 343 -9.39 -11.78 -16.28
C GLU A 343 -10.20 -12.08 -15.01
N ASN A 344 -11.38 -11.48 -14.90
CA ASN A 344 -12.33 -11.56 -13.78
C ASN A 344 -11.89 -10.85 -12.48
N TYR A 345 -10.69 -10.27 -12.38
CA TYR A 345 -10.32 -9.45 -11.22
C TYR A 345 -11.29 -8.24 -11.13
N PRO A 346 -11.78 -7.82 -9.94
CA PRO A 346 -11.46 -8.26 -8.57
C PRO A 346 -12.30 -9.44 -8.05
N GLY A 347 -13.05 -10.11 -8.91
CA GLY A 347 -13.78 -11.34 -8.58
C GLY A 347 -12.83 -12.53 -8.41
N SER A 348 -13.20 -13.68 -8.96
CA SER A 348 -12.33 -14.86 -9.00
C SER A 348 -11.43 -14.78 -10.24
N PRO A 349 -10.14 -14.45 -10.11
CA PRO A 349 -9.28 -14.26 -11.25
C PRO A 349 -8.99 -15.58 -11.96
N VAL A 350 -8.84 -15.50 -13.28
CA VAL A 350 -8.36 -16.64 -14.07
C VAL A 350 -6.83 -16.71 -13.90
N THR A 351 -6.35 -17.83 -13.34
CA THR A 351 -4.92 -18.04 -13.04
C THR A 351 -4.28 -19.07 -13.95
N GLY A 352 -2.95 -19.20 -13.90
CA GLY A 352 -2.16 -20.17 -14.65
C GLY A 352 -1.85 -19.76 -16.09
N ARG A 353 -2.33 -18.62 -16.57
CA ARG A 353 -2.04 -18.12 -17.92
C ARG A 353 -0.60 -17.62 -18.03
N ARG A 354 0.00 -17.88 -19.20
CA ARG A 354 1.37 -17.47 -19.52
C ARG A 354 1.48 -15.96 -19.70
N ILE A 355 2.59 -15.40 -19.21
CA ILE A 355 2.99 -14.01 -19.41
C ILE A 355 4.20 -13.97 -20.35
N THR A 356 4.17 -13.09 -21.36
CA THR A 356 5.30 -12.85 -22.28
C THR A 356 5.42 -11.36 -22.62
N GLY A 357 6.52 -10.97 -23.28
CA GLY A 357 6.73 -9.60 -23.74
C GLY A 357 7.40 -8.69 -22.70
N LEU A 358 7.87 -9.22 -21.56
CA LEU A 358 8.55 -8.42 -20.54
C LEU A 358 9.91 -7.90 -21.01
N GLU A 359 10.52 -8.56 -21.99
CA GLU A 359 11.76 -8.12 -22.64
C GLU A 359 11.65 -6.74 -23.28
N GLY A 360 10.44 -6.32 -23.67
CA GLY A 360 10.17 -4.99 -24.20
C GLY A 360 10.37 -3.84 -23.20
N ALA A 361 10.42 -4.15 -21.91
CA ALA A 361 10.72 -3.15 -20.88
C ALA A 361 12.24 -2.96 -20.67
N VAL A 362 13.05 -3.93 -21.11
CA VAL A 362 14.51 -3.89 -20.90
C VAL A 362 15.12 -2.74 -21.70
N GLY A 363 15.83 -1.84 -21.01
CA GLY A 363 16.51 -0.70 -21.63
C GLY A 363 15.60 0.50 -21.92
N VAL A 364 14.32 0.45 -21.58
CA VAL A 364 13.47 1.65 -21.61
C VAL A 364 13.82 2.51 -20.40
N GLU A 365 14.27 3.73 -20.66
CA GLU A 365 14.74 4.66 -19.63
C GLU A 365 13.66 4.94 -18.58
N GLY A 366 14.00 4.82 -17.31
CA GLY A 366 13.11 5.08 -16.17
C GLY A 366 11.98 4.07 -16.00
N VAL A 367 11.91 3.00 -16.82
CA VAL A 367 10.87 1.97 -16.71
C VAL A 367 11.36 0.77 -15.92
N SER A 368 10.49 0.26 -15.07
CA SER A 368 10.63 -1.02 -14.39
C SER A 368 9.32 -1.80 -14.40
N VAL A 369 9.42 -3.13 -14.33
CA VAL A 369 8.26 -4.01 -14.19
C VAL A 369 8.41 -4.77 -12.88
N LEU A 370 7.49 -4.51 -11.93
CA LEU A 370 7.45 -5.22 -10.68
C LEU A 370 6.38 -6.32 -10.73
N HIS A 371 6.74 -7.46 -10.17
CA HIS A 371 5.88 -8.63 -10.11
C HIS A 371 5.02 -8.62 -8.85
N ALA A 372 3.75 -8.98 -9.00
CA ALA A 372 2.84 -9.29 -7.91
C ALA A 372 2.54 -10.79 -7.93
N ALA A 373 1.36 -11.18 -8.41
CA ALA A 373 0.96 -12.57 -8.44
C ALA A 373 1.55 -13.31 -9.65
N THR A 374 2.80 -13.72 -9.54
CA THR A 374 3.54 -14.44 -10.58
C THR A 374 4.38 -15.58 -10.02
N GLU A 375 4.53 -16.64 -10.81
CA GLU A 375 5.45 -17.75 -10.53
C GLU A 375 6.17 -18.19 -11.82
N LEU A 376 7.33 -18.82 -11.65
CA LEU A 376 8.00 -19.55 -12.73
C LEU A 376 7.58 -21.00 -12.65
N ASP A 377 7.04 -21.51 -13.78
CA ASP A 377 6.70 -22.93 -13.90
C ASP A 377 7.97 -23.76 -14.07
N GLU A 378 7.96 -24.99 -13.55
CA GLU A 378 9.01 -25.98 -13.82
C GLU A 378 9.05 -26.40 -15.30
N VAL A 379 7.92 -26.24 -16.01
CA VAL A 379 7.81 -26.47 -17.46
C VAL A 379 8.57 -25.38 -18.21
N THR A 380 9.45 -25.78 -19.10
CA THR A 380 10.18 -24.85 -19.98
C THR A 380 9.48 -24.69 -21.33
N ASP A 381 9.67 -23.53 -21.96
CA ASP A 381 9.26 -23.28 -23.33
C ASP A 381 10.14 -24.07 -24.35
N ALA A 382 9.82 -23.96 -25.63
CA ALA A 382 10.59 -24.62 -26.70
C ALA A 382 12.07 -24.17 -26.76
N GLY A 383 12.43 -23.07 -26.09
CA GLY A 383 13.79 -22.57 -25.94
C GLY A 383 14.46 -23.00 -24.63
N GLY A 384 13.83 -23.84 -23.81
CA GLY A 384 14.35 -24.32 -22.53
C GLY A 384 14.30 -23.29 -21.39
N ARG A 385 13.49 -22.21 -21.53
CA ARG A 385 13.33 -21.17 -20.50
C ARG A 385 12.09 -21.44 -19.66
N PRO A 386 12.14 -21.24 -18.34
CA PRO A 386 10.97 -21.34 -17.47
C PRO A 386 9.82 -20.45 -17.96
N VAL A 387 8.60 -20.95 -17.86
CA VAL A 387 7.40 -20.21 -18.27
C VAL A 387 6.90 -19.38 -17.10
N LEU A 388 6.78 -18.06 -17.30
CA LEU A 388 6.18 -17.17 -16.32
C LEU A 388 4.66 -17.24 -16.40
N ARG A 389 3.99 -17.40 -15.24
CA ARG A 389 2.52 -17.51 -15.13
C ARG A 389 1.95 -16.53 -14.12
N ALA A 390 0.70 -16.13 -14.39
CA ALA A 390 -0.11 -15.35 -13.48
C ALA A 390 -0.78 -16.27 -12.43
N THR A 391 -0.66 -15.94 -11.15
CA THR A 391 -1.16 -16.75 -10.03
C THR A 391 -2.29 -16.09 -9.24
N GLY A 392 -2.67 -14.86 -9.59
CA GLY A 392 -3.69 -14.12 -8.86
C GLY A 392 -4.29 -12.96 -9.65
N GLY A 393 -4.95 -12.04 -8.95
CA GLY A 393 -5.69 -10.96 -9.56
C GLY A 393 -4.82 -9.85 -10.13
N ARG A 394 -4.03 -9.16 -9.29
CA ARG A 394 -3.04 -8.18 -9.76
C ARG A 394 -1.74 -8.92 -10.05
N VAL A 395 -1.23 -8.78 -11.25
CA VAL A 395 -0.16 -9.65 -11.76
C VAL A 395 1.16 -8.89 -11.89
N LEU A 396 1.15 -7.75 -12.55
CA LEU A 396 2.32 -6.91 -12.78
C LEU A 396 2.00 -5.44 -12.53
N ASN A 397 3.02 -4.69 -12.16
CA ASN A 397 3.02 -3.24 -12.16
C ASN A 397 4.08 -2.74 -13.13
N VAL A 398 3.67 -2.02 -14.16
CA VAL A 398 4.61 -1.28 -15.03
C VAL A 398 4.72 0.13 -14.48
N ILE A 399 5.95 0.54 -14.19
CA ILE A 399 6.27 1.81 -13.53
C ILE A 399 7.19 2.59 -14.43
N ALA A 400 6.98 3.91 -14.52
CA ALA A 400 7.94 4.82 -15.12
C ALA A 400 8.20 6.01 -14.20
N THR A 401 9.47 6.38 -14.04
CA THR A 401 9.89 7.70 -13.60
C THR A 401 10.30 8.52 -14.81
N ALA A 402 9.97 9.82 -14.81
CA ALA A 402 10.24 10.71 -15.92
C ALA A 402 10.18 12.19 -15.48
N PRO A 403 10.68 13.13 -16.32
CA PRO A 403 10.57 14.56 -16.02
C PRO A 403 9.15 15.11 -16.03
N SER A 404 8.19 14.42 -16.68
CA SER A 404 6.79 14.81 -16.72
C SER A 404 5.84 13.62 -16.74
N PHE A 405 4.59 13.84 -16.32
CA PHE A 405 3.54 12.80 -16.34
C PHE A 405 3.22 12.33 -17.77
N ALA A 406 3.28 13.21 -18.77
CA ALA A 406 3.08 12.83 -20.16
C ALA A 406 4.12 11.80 -20.60
N VAL A 407 5.40 12.06 -20.35
CA VAL A 407 6.51 11.15 -20.69
C VAL A 407 6.41 9.84 -19.88
N ALA A 408 6.09 9.91 -18.58
CA ALA A 408 5.94 8.72 -17.75
C ALA A 408 4.81 7.81 -18.28
N ARG A 409 3.66 8.41 -18.62
CA ARG A 409 2.52 7.70 -19.21
C ARG A 409 2.88 7.02 -20.53
N ASP A 410 3.51 7.76 -21.45
CA ASP A 410 3.92 7.22 -22.74
C ASP A 410 4.82 6.00 -22.59
N ARG A 411 5.78 6.06 -21.66
CA ARG A 411 6.69 4.95 -21.35
C ARG A 411 5.95 3.74 -20.79
N VAL A 412 5.08 3.94 -19.79
CA VAL A 412 4.30 2.84 -19.17
C VAL A 412 3.40 2.14 -20.18
N TYR A 413 2.61 2.92 -20.92
CA TYR A 413 1.65 2.33 -21.86
C TYR A 413 2.36 1.71 -23.07
N GLY A 414 3.47 2.29 -23.54
CA GLY A 414 4.29 1.69 -24.59
C GLY A 414 4.82 0.30 -24.22
N VAL A 415 5.21 0.09 -22.96
CA VAL A 415 5.64 -1.21 -22.47
C VAL A 415 4.45 -2.16 -22.28
N LEU A 416 3.33 -1.69 -21.73
CA LEU A 416 2.12 -2.51 -21.53
C LEU A 416 1.58 -3.08 -22.84
N GLU A 417 1.64 -2.32 -23.93
CA GLU A 417 1.23 -2.79 -25.28
C GLU A 417 2.05 -3.99 -25.76
N GLY A 418 3.27 -4.16 -25.25
CA GLY A 418 4.15 -5.30 -25.58
C GLY A 418 3.86 -6.55 -24.73
N ILE A 419 3.30 -6.39 -23.52
CA ILE A 419 3.05 -7.50 -22.60
C ILE A 419 1.82 -8.29 -23.06
N ARG A 420 1.91 -9.62 -22.99
CA ARG A 420 0.83 -10.54 -23.36
C ARG A 420 0.46 -11.41 -22.16
N LEU A 421 -0.77 -11.26 -21.72
CA LEU A 421 -1.47 -12.10 -20.77
C LEU A 421 -2.92 -12.19 -21.24
N GLU A 422 -3.35 -13.36 -21.65
CA GLU A 422 -4.70 -13.56 -22.21
C GLU A 422 -5.79 -13.12 -21.22
N GLY A 423 -6.76 -12.32 -21.72
CA GLY A 423 -7.87 -11.80 -20.92
C GLY A 423 -7.47 -10.74 -19.89
N SER A 424 -6.21 -10.30 -19.86
CA SER A 424 -5.74 -9.28 -18.95
C SER A 424 -6.43 -7.94 -19.17
N GLN A 425 -6.48 -7.15 -18.11
CA GLN A 425 -7.10 -5.84 -18.09
C GLN A 425 -6.23 -4.83 -17.35
N TYR A 426 -6.25 -3.59 -17.79
CA TYR A 426 -5.61 -2.44 -17.14
C TYR A 426 -6.33 -1.16 -17.52
N ARG A 427 -6.20 -0.13 -16.69
CA ARG A 427 -6.75 1.21 -16.96
C ARG A 427 -5.84 1.98 -17.91
N ARG A 428 -6.45 2.84 -18.74
CA ARG A 428 -5.76 3.68 -19.74
C ARG A 428 -5.70 5.15 -19.34
N ASP A 429 -6.40 5.53 -18.27
CA ASP A 429 -6.54 6.91 -17.80
C ASP A 429 -5.68 7.25 -16.57
N ILE A 430 -4.79 6.34 -16.10
CA ILE A 430 -3.91 6.60 -14.95
C ILE A 430 -3.07 7.85 -15.21
N ALA A 431 -3.12 8.82 -14.29
CA ALA A 431 -2.45 10.13 -14.37
C ALA A 431 -2.79 10.97 -15.62
N ALA A 432 -3.91 10.69 -16.31
CA ALA A 432 -4.28 11.43 -17.53
C ALA A 432 -4.50 12.91 -17.23
N ARG A 433 -5.27 13.23 -16.19
CA ARG A 433 -5.61 14.62 -15.82
C ARG A 433 -4.34 15.46 -15.55
N VAL A 434 -3.44 14.98 -14.72
CA VAL A 434 -2.22 15.73 -14.37
C VAL A 434 -1.22 15.82 -15.53
N ALA A 435 -1.28 14.91 -16.49
CA ALA A 435 -0.46 14.98 -17.71
C ALA A 435 -0.93 16.10 -18.66
N GLU A 436 -2.23 16.44 -18.66
CA GLU A 436 -2.80 17.51 -19.46
C GLU A 436 -2.63 18.90 -18.81
N GLU A 437 -2.75 18.98 -17.47
CA GLU A 437 -2.70 20.24 -16.72
C GLU A 437 -1.28 20.85 -16.64
N VAL A 438 -0.24 20.05 -16.75
CA VAL A 438 1.19 20.46 -16.59
C VAL A 438 1.92 20.50 -17.94
N SER A 439 1.20 20.46 -19.06
CA SER A 439 1.76 20.45 -20.44
C SER A 439 2.07 21.86 -20.95
#